data_9987117cb0ed5383ca7a4a01ec54e7fb
#
_entry.id   9987117cb0ed5383ca7a4a01ec54e7fb
#
_cell.length_a   1.000
_cell.length_b   1.000
_cell.length_c   1.000
_cell.angle_alpha   90.00
_cell.angle_beta   90.00
_cell.angle_gamma   90.00
#
_symmetry.space_group_name_H-M   'P 1'
#
loop_
_entity.id
_entity.type
_entity.pdbx_description
1 polymer ?
#
loop_
_entity_poly.entity_id
_entity_poly.type
_entity_poly.pdbx_seq_one_letter_code
_entity_poly.pdbx_strand_id
1 'polypeptide(L)'
;MRTAGIISEYNPFHRGHAWQLGELRRRLGAETAVVCAMSGSFVQRGDFAVMRTHARAEAAVRGGADLVLELPLPWAIASAEGFAAGGVGVLAATGAVDTLVFGSECGDTETLKAVAAALESESFAAYLRQGLQEGVSFAAAREAAARKLLGEKAAVLAQPNDILGVEYCKAIARQAAALMPLALPRRGVGHDGGAAEGFASASRIRELLINGGSADEFLTPESAAICARERAAGRAPVTMANAERAILARLRAMREEDFAPFDGGGEGLYHRFYDAVQRETTIDGILAAAKSKRYAYARLRRLLLAAYLGVTPEDIPQRVPYLRVLACNARGREVLKTMKTTAAAPVLTRSADVRRLDADAQRLFALTARAEEQYTLAYPSLAAAKPGSAWTTDPVIL
;
A
#
# COMPACT_ATOMS: atom_id res chain seq x y z
N MET A 1 25.49 -11.13 0.44
CA MET A 1 24.20 -11.85 0.28
C MET A 1 23.33 -10.97 -0.61
N ARG A 2 22.79 -11.51 -1.69
CA ARG A 2 21.86 -10.77 -2.56
C ARG A 2 20.56 -10.53 -1.81
N THR A 3 19.99 -9.32 -1.94
CA THR A 3 18.80 -8.96 -1.19
C THR A 3 17.79 -8.26 -2.12
N ALA A 4 16.64 -8.89 -2.30
CA ALA A 4 15.55 -8.34 -3.10
C ALA A 4 14.47 -7.68 -2.22
N GLY A 5 13.92 -6.59 -2.69
CA GLY A 5 12.82 -5.87 -2.05
C GLY A 5 11.50 -6.09 -2.77
N ILE A 6 10.41 -6.12 -2.02
CA ILE A 6 9.03 -6.12 -2.52
C ILE A 6 8.24 -5.05 -1.78
N ILE A 7 7.45 -4.25 -2.51
CA ILE A 7 6.46 -3.35 -1.93
C ILE A 7 5.12 -4.06 -1.97
N SER A 8 4.44 -4.18 -0.82
CA SER A 8 3.27 -5.05 -0.70
C SER A 8 2.21 -4.53 0.27
N GLU A 9 1.03 -5.08 0.16
CA GLU A 9 -0.05 -4.93 1.15
C GLU A 9 -0.33 -6.25 1.89
N TYR A 10 -0.17 -7.39 1.19
CA TYR A 10 -0.50 -8.73 1.70
C TYR A 10 -1.86 -8.78 2.41
N ASN A 11 -2.89 -8.40 1.70
CA ASN A 11 -4.21 -8.16 2.25
C ASN A 11 -5.29 -9.16 1.73
N PRO A 12 -5.27 -10.43 2.20
CA PRO A 12 -4.23 -11.09 3.00
C PRO A 12 -3.08 -11.66 2.15
N PHE A 13 -2.04 -12.24 2.79
CA PHE A 13 -1.03 -13.04 2.11
C PHE A 13 -1.68 -14.33 1.56
N HIS A 14 -1.45 -14.66 0.30
CA HIS A 14 -2.09 -15.79 -0.39
C HIS A 14 -1.11 -16.53 -1.31
N ARG A 15 -1.55 -17.67 -1.89
CA ARG A 15 -0.71 -18.53 -2.75
C ARG A 15 -0.03 -17.77 -3.91
N GLY A 16 -0.70 -16.76 -4.49
CA GLY A 16 -0.10 -15.92 -5.54
C GLY A 16 1.12 -15.14 -5.05
N HIS A 17 1.11 -14.68 -3.81
CA HIS A 17 2.27 -14.02 -3.19
C HIS A 17 3.39 -15.02 -2.91
N ALA A 18 3.06 -16.20 -2.37
CA ALA A 18 4.04 -17.28 -2.14
C ALA A 18 4.71 -17.70 -3.45
N TRP A 19 3.93 -17.84 -4.52
CA TRP A 19 4.46 -18.12 -5.87
C TRP A 19 5.43 -17.02 -6.34
N GLN A 20 5.08 -15.74 -6.15
CA GLN A 20 5.94 -14.61 -6.51
C GLN A 20 7.28 -14.67 -5.77
N LEU A 21 7.27 -15.00 -4.47
CA LEU A 21 8.50 -15.16 -3.69
C LEU A 21 9.35 -16.34 -4.18
N GLY A 22 8.71 -17.46 -4.55
CA GLY A 22 9.38 -18.61 -5.16
C GLY A 22 10.00 -18.27 -6.51
N GLU A 23 9.27 -17.58 -7.40
CA GLU A 23 9.76 -17.15 -8.71
C GLU A 23 10.90 -16.13 -8.60
N LEU A 24 10.84 -15.23 -7.63
CA LEU A 24 11.93 -14.31 -7.30
C LEU A 24 13.21 -15.10 -7.01
N ARG A 25 13.16 -16.10 -6.11
CA ARG A 25 14.33 -16.91 -5.77
C ARG A 25 14.81 -17.80 -6.91
N ARG A 26 13.89 -18.27 -7.72
CA ARG A 26 14.26 -19.04 -8.94
C ARG A 26 15.09 -18.18 -9.89
N ARG A 27 14.78 -16.87 -10.03
CA ARG A 27 15.51 -15.96 -10.95
C ARG A 27 16.78 -15.37 -10.33
N LEU A 28 16.75 -15.03 -9.05
CA LEU A 28 17.84 -14.30 -8.40
C LEU A 28 18.79 -15.20 -7.60
N GLY A 29 18.42 -16.47 -7.41
CA GLY A 29 19.16 -17.46 -6.62
C GLY A 29 18.41 -17.82 -5.32
N ALA A 30 18.46 -19.10 -4.92
CA ALA A 30 17.74 -19.65 -3.76
C ALA A 30 18.10 -18.95 -2.43
N GLU A 31 19.32 -18.45 -2.31
CA GLU A 31 19.83 -17.77 -1.11
C GLU A 31 19.52 -16.27 -1.09
N THR A 32 18.76 -15.74 -2.06
CA THR A 32 18.35 -14.34 -2.07
C THR A 32 17.46 -14.05 -0.87
N ALA A 33 17.85 -13.09 -0.04
CA ALA A 33 17.02 -12.59 1.03
C ALA A 33 15.89 -11.70 0.47
N VAL A 34 14.70 -11.77 1.07
CA VAL A 34 13.53 -10.99 0.64
C VAL A 34 13.10 -10.05 1.74
N VAL A 35 13.18 -8.75 1.45
CA VAL A 35 12.73 -7.65 2.32
C VAL A 35 11.43 -7.09 1.77
N CYS A 36 10.38 -7.05 2.58
CA CYS A 36 9.10 -6.47 2.19
C CYS A 36 8.88 -5.11 2.86
N ALA A 37 8.60 -4.06 2.09
CA ALA A 37 7.98 -2.83 2.58
C ALA A 37 6.47 -3.01 2.51
N MET A 38 5.81 -3.20 3.66
CA MET A 38 4.40 -3.59 3.73
C MET A 38 3.55 -2.48 4.37
N SER A 39 2.43 -2.13 3.73
CA SER A 39 1.46 -1.21 4.33
C SER A 39 0.96 -1.70 5.69
N GLY A 40 0.77 -0.77 6.61
CA GLY A 40 0.23 -1.03 7.95
C GLY A 40 -1.27 -1.40 7.93
N SER A 41 -2.02 -0.86 8.85
CA SER A 41 -3.45 -1.18 9.04
C SER A 41 -4.37 -0.69 7.91
N PHE A 42 -3.86 0.15 7.01
CA PHE A 42 -4.61 0.72 5.88
C PHE A 42 -3.86 0.50 4.57
N VAL A 43 -4.60 0.46 3.46
CA VAL A 43 -4.09 0.07 2.15
C VAL A 43 -4.30 1.16 1.09
N GLN A 44 -3.52 1.10 0.03
CA GLN A 44 -3.40 2.13 -1.02
C GLN A 44 -4.74 2.50 -1.69
N ARG A 45 -5.68 1.58 -1.77
CA ARG A 45 -7.00 1.85 -2.35
C ARG A 45 -7.95 2.60 -1.43
N GLY A 46 -7.47 3.06 -0.27
CA GLY A 46 -8.26 3.78 0.72
C GLY A 46 -9.21 2.84 1.47
N ASP A 47 -8.68 1.75 1.99
CA ASP A 47 -9.44 0.75 2.73
C ASP A 47 -8.70 0.28 3.97
N PHE A 48 -9.41 -0.40 4.86
CA PHE A 48 -8.84 -1.13 5.97
C PHE A 48 -8.23 -2.45 5.50
N ALA A 49 -7.09 -2.82 6.02
CA ALA A 49 -6.55 -4.16 5.82
C ALA A 49 -7.43 -5.18 6.56
N VAL A 50 -7.67 -6.35 5.92
CA VAL A 50 -8.60 -7.36 6.45
C VAL A 50 -8.17 -7.98 7.78
N MET A 51 -6.87 -7.86 8.11
CA MET A 51 -6.25 -8.29 9.36
C MET A 51 -5.20 -7.29 9.81
N ARG A 52 -4.92 -7.28 11.12
CA ARG A 52 -3.91 -6.40 11.73
C ARG A 52 -2.52 -6.59 11.12
N THR A 53 -1.73 -5.54 11.17
CA THR A 53 -0.41 -5.42 10.54
C THR A 53 0.53 -6.59 10.89
N HIS A 54 0.73 -6.91 12.16
CA HIS A 54 1.66 -7.97 12.58
C HIS A 54 1.19 -9.38 12.17
N ALA A 55 -0.12 -9.65 12.09
CA ALA A 55 -0.64 -10.92 11.59
C ALA A 55 -0.32 -11.10 10.10
N ARG A 56 -0.44 -10.03 9.30
CA ARG A 56 -0.07 -10.06 7.88
C ARG A 56 1.44 -10.17 7.69
N ALA A 57 2.23 -9.51 8.51
CA ALA A 57 3.69 -9.63 8.51
C ALA A 57 4.15 -11.05 8.87
N GLU A 58 3.53 -11.67 9.89
CA GLU A 58 3.77 -13.07 10.24
C GLU A 58 3.46 -14.01 9.07
N ALA A 59 2.29 -13.84 8.43
CA ALA A 59 1.91 -14.63 7.26
C ALA A 59 2.91 -14.48 6.11
N ALA A 60 3.43 -13.28 5.87
CA ALA A 60 4.43 -13.03 4.85
C ALA A 60 5.75 -13.75 5.14
N VAL A 61 6.25 -13.69 6.39
CA VAL A 61 7.50 -14.37 6.75
C VAL A 61 7.35 -15.89 6.70
N ARG A 62 6.23 -16.44 7.21
CA ARG A 62 5.94 -17.88 7.08
C ARG A 62 5.75 -18.31 5.63
N GLY A 63 5.27 -17.40 4.77
CA GLY A 63 5.08 -17.63 3.34
C GLY A 63 6.32 -17.39 2.49
N GLY A 64 7.48 -17.06 3.10
CA GLY A 64 8.75 -16.99 2.41
C GLY A 64 9.42 -15.62 2.33
N ALA A 65 8.87 -14.55 2.91
CA ALA A 65 9.62 -13.32 3.14
C ALA A 65 10.64 -13.52 4.28
N ASP A 66 11.72 -12.74 4.32
CA ASP A 66 12.73 -12.86 5.36
C ASP A 66 12.65 -11.70 6.37
N LEU A 67 12.34 -10.50 5.90
CA LEU A 67 12.18 -9.30 6.73
C LEU A 67 10.98 -8.50 6.22
N VAL A 68 10.10 -8.08 7.12
CA VAL A 68 8.98 -7.20 6.82
C VAL A 68 9.17 -5.89 7.57
N LEU A 69 9.27 -4.80 6.83
CA LEU A 69 9.32 -3.43 7.31
C LEU A 69 8.00 -2.74 7.08
N GLU A 70 7.62 -1.81 7.93
CA GLU A 70 6.41 -1.02 7.76
C GLU A 70 6.61 0.05 6.66
N LEU A 71 5.66 0.13 5.74
CA LEU A 71 5.50 1.32 4.90
C LEU A 71 4.68 2.34 5.71
N PRO A 72 5.26 3.50 6.07
CA PRO A 72 4.58 4.50 6.88
C PRO A 72 3.22 4.94 6.34
N LEU A 73 2.28 5.18 7.25
CA LEU A 73 0.87 5.42 6.97
C LEU A 73 0.58 6.46 5.87
N PRO A 74 1.20 7.66 5.82
CA PRO A 74 0.87 8.64 4.79
C PRO A 74 1.14 8.12 3.38
N TRP A 75 2.22 7.35 3.19
CA TRP A 75 2.51 6.71 1.91
C TRP A 75 1.61 5.50 1.63
N ALA A 76 1.27 4.72 2.65
CA ALA A 76 0.44 3.53 2.49
C ALA A 76 -0.95 3.83 1.94
N ILE A 77 -1.51 5.01 2.21
CA ILE A 77 -2.82 5.48 1.72
C ILE A 77 -2.72 6.55 0.62
N ALA A 78 -1.53 6.78 0.07
CA ALA A 78 -1.32 7.76 -0.99
C ALA A 78 -1.79 7.28 -2.38
N SER A 79 -1.64 8.13 -3.39
CA SER A 79 -1.77 7.73 -4.80
C SER A 79 -0.77 6.64 -5.16
N ALA A 80 -0.89 6.03 -6.34
CA ALA A 80 0.11 5.06 -6.82
C ALA A 80 1.54 5.63 -6.81
N GLU A 81 1.68 6.89 -7.21
CA GLU A 81 2.96 7.62 -7.18
C GLU A 81 3.50 7.78 -5.75
N GLY A 82 2.68 8.25 -4.80
CA GLY A 82 3.11 8.42 -3.40
C GLY A 82 3.41 7.08 -2.73
N PHE A 83 2.59 6.06 -2.98
CA PHE A 83 2.82 4.69 -2.50
C PHE A 83 4.14 4.12 -3.02
N ALA A 84 4.42 4.31 -4.31
CA ALA A 84 5.68 3.90 -4.93
C ALA A 84 6.87 4.66 -4.34
N ALA A 85 6.75 5.98 -4.18
CA ALA A 85 7.81 6.80 -3.61
C ALA A 85 8.16 6.36 -2.18
N GLY A 86 7.15 6.13 -1.33
CA GLY A 86 7.37 5.64 0.03
C GLY A 86 7.98 4.24 0.08
N GLY A 87 7.45 3.32 -0.72
CA GLY A 87 7.94 1.94 -0.77
C GLY A 87 9.39 1.83 -1.27
N VAL A 88 9.72 2.54 -2.37
CA VAL A 88 11.10 2.64 -2.89
C VAL A 88 12.01 3.27 -1.84
N GLY A 89 11.56 4.35 -1.19
CA GLY A 89 12.31 5.02 -0.14
C GLY A 89 12.63 4.09 1.04
N VAL A 90 11.64 3.32 1.53
CA VAL A 90 11.85 2.35 2.63
C VAL A 90 12.88 1.30 2.23
N LEU A 91 12.78 0.71 1.03
CA LEU A 91 13.72 -0.31 0.58
C LEU A 91 15.12 0.26 0.35
N ALA A 92 15.23 1.44 -0.27
CA ALA A 92 16.50 2.12 -0.50
C ALA A 92 17.17 2.52 0.83
N ALA A 93 16.38 3.01 1.81
CA ALA A 93 16.90 3.41 3.13
C ALA A 93 17.48 2.24 3.93
N THR A 94 17.22 0.98 3.58
CA THR A 94 17.90 -0.17 4.21
C THR A 94 19.39 -0.21 3.87
N GLY A 95 19.81 0.33 2.72
CA GLY A 95 21.16 0.19 2.18
C GLY A 95 21.59 -1.27 1.93
N ALA A 96 20.66 -2.21 2.04
CA ALA A 96 20.92 -3.64 1.90
C ALA A 96 20.21 -4.27 0.69
N VAL A 97 19.13 -3.65 0.21
CA VAL A 97 18.36 -4.11 -0.96
C VAL A 97 18.98 -3.60 -2.24
N ASP A 98 19.19 -4.51 -3.22
CA ASP A 98 19.77 -4.21 -4.53
C ASP A 98 18.77 -4.30 -5.70
N THR A 99 17.68 -5.04 -5.53
CA THR A 99 16.72 -5.31 -6.59
C THR A 99 15.30 -5.11 -6.08
N LEU A 100 14.49 -4.28 -6.75
CA LEU A 100 13.05 -4.14 -6.47
C LEU A 100 12.28 -5.08 -7.40
N VAL A 101 11.62 -6.09 -6.83
CA VAL A 101 10.84 -7.09 -7.56
C VAL A 101 9.34 -6.82 -7.40
N PHE A 102 8.58 -6.83 -8.48
CA PHE A 102 7.14 -6.61 -8.46
C PHE A 102 6.43 -7.43 -9.54
N GLY A 103 5.15 -7.74 -9.31
CA GLY A 103 4.30 -8.38 -10.29
C GLY A 103 3.80 -7.39 -11.34
N SER A 104 3.75 -7.79 -12.61
CA SER A 104 3.37 -6.98 -13.75
C SER A 104 2.54 -7.80 -14.72
N GLU A 105 1.54 -7.19 -15.35
CA GLU A 105 0.75 -7.84 -16.38
C GLU A 105 1.57 -8.05 -17.66
N CYS A 106 2.35 -7.05 -18.07
CA CYS A 106 3.23 -7.17 -19.24
C CYS A 106 4.50 -7.98 -18.96
N GLY A 107 4.98 -8.02 -17.71
CA GLY A 107 6.19 -8.75 -17.29
C GLY A 107 7.49 -8.25 -17.93
N ASP A 108 7.49 -7.10 -18.60
CA ASP A 108 8.63 -6.51 -19.29
C ASP A 108 9.15 -5.26 -18.59
N THR A 109 10.25 -5.41 -17.87
CA THR A 109 10.90 -4.34 -17.12
C THR A 109 11.34 -3.18 -18.02
N GLU A 110 11.84 -3.46 -19.22
CA GLU A 110 12.36 -2.41 -20.10
C GLU A 110 11.23 -1.57 -20.69
N THR A 111 10.09 -2.18 -20.99
CA THR A 111 8.89 -1.42 -21.39
C THR A 111 8.42 -0.50 -20.26
N LEU A 112 8.35 -0.99 -19.01
CA LEU A 112 7.93 -0.18 -17.86
C LEU A 112 8.89 0.98 -17.59
N LYS A 113 10.21 0.76 -17.70
CA LYS A 113 11.24 1.82 -17.59
C LYS A 113 11.09 2.86 -18.69
N ALA A 114 10.89 2.42 -19.93
CA ALA A 114 10.71 3.33 -21.06
C ALA A 114 9.46 4.22 -20.88
N VAL A 115 8.35 3.63 -20.44
CA VAL A 115 7.12 4.36 -20.11
C VAL A 115 7.36 5.33 -18.96
N ALA A 116 8.01 4.92 -17.89
CA ALA A 116 8.37 5.77 -16.76
C ALA A 116 9.17 7.00 -17.22
N ALA A 117 10.22 6.80 -18.02
CA ALA A 117 11.04 7.88 -18.54
C ALA A 117 10.25 8.83 -19.45
N ALA A 118 9.37 8.29 -20.31
CA ALA A 118 8.54 9.10 -21.19
C ALA A 118 7.55 9.98 -20.41
N LEU A 119 6.94 9.46 -19.35
CA LEU A 119 6.02 10.24 -18.50
C LEU A 119 6.71 11.38 -17.73
N GLU A 120 8.02 11.32 -17.55
CA GLU A 120 8.82 12.38 -16.92
C GLU A 120 9.42 13.37 -17.94
N SER A 121 9.18 13.17 -19.24
CA SER A 121 9.76 14.01 -20.29
C SER A 121 9.02 15.34 -20.47
N GLU A 122 9.76 16.36 -20.93
CA GLU A 122 9.19 17.66 -21.30
C GLU A 122 8.15 17.53 -22.42
N SER A 123 8.37 16.61 -23.36
CA SER A 123 7.43 16.34 -24.45
C SER A 123 6.10 15.81 -23.94
N PHE A 124 6.12 14.92 -22.93
CA PHE A 124 4.89 14.45 -22.29
C PHE A 124 4.15 15.59 -21.60
N ALA A 125 4.87 16.43 -20.84
CA ALA A 125 4.30 17.58 -20.15
C ALA A 125 3.66 18.58 -21.15
N ALA A 126 4.27 18.77 -22.32
CA ALA A 126 3.73 19.62 -23.37
C ALA A 126 2.43 19.05 -23.97
N TYR A 127 2.40 17.75 -24.32
CA TYR A 127 1.20 17.12 -24.86
C TYR A 127 0.06 17.04 -23.83
N LEU A 128 0.38 16.79 -22.57
CA LEU A 128 -0.60 16.79 -21.50
C LEU A 128 -1.25 18.18 -21.34
N ARG A 129 -0.43 19.25 -21.31
CA ARG A 129 -0.93 20.63 -21.23
C ARG A 129 -1.83 20.97 -22.42
N GLN A 130 -1.43 20.59 -23.63
CA GLN A 130 -2.23 20.80 -24.85
C GLN A 130 -3.61 20.13 -24.69
N GLY A 131 -3.67 18.85 -24.34
CA GLY A 131 -4.93 18.14 -24.15
C GLY A 131 -5.82 18.76 -23.06
N LEU A 132 -5.23 19.25 -21.96
CA LEU A 132 -5.99 19.94 -20.90
C LEU A 132 -6.57 21.28 -21.38
N GLN A 133 -5.86 22.01 -22.24
CA GLN A 133 -6.35 23.27 -22.85
C GLN A 133 -7.52 23.01 -23.81
N GLU A 134 -7.56 21.84 -24.44
CA GLU A 134 -8.67 21.39 -25.30
C GLU A 134 -9.91 20.94 -24.49
N GLY A 135 -9.87 21.02 -23.15
CA GLY A 135 -11.00 20.76 -22.26
C GLY A 135 -11.29 19.29 -21.99
N VAL A 136 -10.39 18.36 -22.38
CA VAL A 136 -10.55 16.94 -22.03
C VAL A 136 -10.14 16.67 -20.57
N SER A 137 -10.66 15.59 -20.00
CA SER A 137 -10.29 15.19 -18.62
C SER A 137 -8.79 14.87 -18.50
N PHE A 138 -8.21 15.07 -17.32
CA PHE A 138 -6.81 14.73 -17.05
C PHE A 138 -6.45 13.30 -17.46
N ALA A 139 -7.32 12.33 -17.16
CA ALA A 139 -7.07 10.94 -17.53
C ALA A 139 -7.01 10.74 -19.04
N ALA A 140 -7.93 11.37 -19.80
CA ALA A 140 -7.95 11.29 -21.25
C ALA A 140 -6.75 12.03 -21.88
N ALA A 141 -6.40 13.21 -21.36
CA ALA A 141 -5.23 13.96 -21.83
C ALA A 141 -3.93 13.18 -21.55
N ARG A 142 -3.81 12.56 -20.37
CA ARG A 142 -2.66 11.71 -20.00
C ARG A 142 -2.53 10.50 -20.91
N GLU A 143 -3.63 9.80 -21.18
CA GLU A 143 -3.65 8.64 -22.07
C GLU A 143 -3.25 9.03 -23.50
N ALA A 144 -3.85 10.10 -24.04
CA ALA A 144 -3.53 10.60 -25.38
C ALA A 144 -2.06 11.01 -25.52
N ALA A 145 -1.52 11.75 -24.54
CA ALA A 145 -0.12 12.15 -24.52
C ALA A 145 0.82 10.93 -24.46
N ALA A 146 0.51 9.94 -23.61
CA ALA A 146 1.28 8.72 -23.50
C ALA A 146 1.23 7.92 -24.81
N ARG A 147 0.06 7.76 -25.41
CA ARG A 147 -0.10 7.04 -26.70
C ARG A 147 0.65 7.73 -27.84
N LYS A 148 0.67 9.07 -27.87
CA LYS A 148 1.41 9.84 -28.87
C LYS A 148 2.92 9.64 -28.77
N LEU A 149 3.47 9.49 -27.56
CA LEU A 149 4.90 9.31 -27.33
C LEU A 149 5.37 7.86 -27.43
N LEU A 150 4.53 6.92 -27.03
CA LEU A 150 4.93 5.54 -26.74
C LEU A 150 4.26 4.53 -27.68
N GLY A 151 3.28 4.96 -28.49
CA GLY A 151 2.51 4.06 -29.34
C GLY A 151 1.84 2.96 -28.49
N GLU A 152 2.01 1.70 -28.91
CA GLU A 152 1.41 0.55 -28.25
C GLU A 152 1.93 0.31 -26.82
N LYS A 153 3.15 0.73 -26.48
CA LYS A 153 3.67 0.62 -25.11
C LYS A 153 2.83 1.37 -24.08
N ALA A 154 2.05 2.38 -24.50
CA ALA A 154 1.13 3.08 -23.60
C ALA A 154 0.05 2.17 -23.01
N ALA A 155 -0.23 1.00 -23.60
CA ALA A 155 -1.24 0.05 -23.13
C ALA A 155 -0.99 -0.44 -21.70
N VAL A 156 0.27 -0.45 -21.23
CA VAL A 156 0.60 -0.81 -19.84
C VAL A 156 -0.07 0.12 -18.83
N LEU A 157 -0.40 1.37 -19.21
CA LEU A 157 -1.07 2.33 -18.34
C LEU A 157 -2.57 2.02 -18.12
N ALA A 158 -3.12 1.01 -18.78
CA ALA A 158 -4.46 0.49 -18.52
C ALA A 158 -4.47 -0.64 -17.46
N GLN A 159 -3.30 -1.19 -17.11
CA GLN A 159 -3.17 -2.33 -16.23
C GLN A 159 -2.73 -1.91 -14.82
N PRO A 160 -3.44 -2.31 -13.76
CA PRO A 160 -3.21 -1.79 -12.41
C PRO A 160 -1.81 -2.06 -11.84
N ASN A 161 -1.23 -3.25 -12.09
CA ASN A 161 0.09 -3.56 -11.56
C ASN A 161 1.20 -2.98 -12.44
N ASP A 162 0.97 -2.86 -13.75
CA ASP A 162 1.90 -2.15 -14.64
C ASP A 162 1.97 -0.67 -14.31
N ILE A 163 0.83 -0.02 -13.97
CA ILE A 163 0.83 1.37 -13.46
C ILE A 163 1.74 1.48 -12.24
N LEU A 164 1.61 0.56 -11.26
CA LEU A 164 2.49 0.56 -10.09
C LEU A 164 3.94 0.31 -10.48
N GLY A 165 4.21 -0.62 -11.43
CA GLY A 165 5.54 -0.88 -11.96
C GLY A 165 6.18 0.36 -12.59
N VAL A 166 5.42 1.13 -13.36
CA VAL A 166 5.86 2.42 -13.93
C VAL A 166 6.17 3.42 -12.80
N GLU A 167 5.29 3.54 -11.79
CA GLU A 167 5.52 4.47 -10.67
C GLU A 167 6.73 4.03 -9.81
N TYR A 168 7.01 2.73 -9.68
CA TYR A 168 8.25 2.26 -9.04
C TYR A 168 9.50 2.66 -9.84
N CYS A 169 9.48 2.52 -11.15
CA CYS A 169 10.59 2.96 -12.02
C CYS A 169 10.82 4.47 -11.92
N LYS A 170 9.74 5.28 -11.92
CA LYS A 170 9.83 6.73 -11.69
C LYS A 170 10.42 7.07 -10.33
N ALA A 171 9.95 6.41 -9.27
CA ALA A 171 10.42 6.64 -7.91
C ALA A 171 11.92 6.29 -7.76
N ILE A 172 12.37 5.18 -8.35
CA ILE A 172 13.79 4.80 -8.39
C ILE A 172 14.63 5.89 -9.06
N ALA A 173 14.19 6.39 -10.22
CA ALA A 173 14.91 7.44 -10.95
C ALA A 173 14.93 8.78 -10.18
N ARG A 174 13.78 9.23 -9.67
CA ARG A 174 13.65 10.50 -8.94
C ARG A 174 14.47 10.53 -7.64
N GLN A 175 14.56 9.40 -6.94
CA GLN A 175 15.31 9.28 -5.69
C GLN A 175 16.77 8.91 -5.90
N ALA A 176 17.21 8.71 -7.16
CA ALA A 176 18.51 8.16 -7.49
C ALA A 176 18.83 6.89 -6.66
N ALA A 177 17.82 6.05 -6.41
CA ALA A 177 17.94 4.88 -5.59
C ALA A 177 18.75 3.79 -6.30
N ALA A 178 19.70 3.18 -5.59
CA ALA A 178 20.54 2.10 -6.10
C ALA A 178 19.78 0.76 -6.14
N LEU A 179 18.57 0.78 -6.75
CA LEU A 179 17.69 -0.38 -6.88
C LEU A 179 17.50 -0.72 -8.36
N MET A 180 17.70 -1.99 -8.71
CA MET A 180 17.36 -2.49 -10.05
C MET A 180 15.89 -2.97 -10.07
N PRO A 181 15.01 -2.40 -10.91
CA PRO A 181 13.65 -2.91 -11.05
C PRO A 181 13.66 -4.26 -11.80
N LEU A 182 12.81 -5.19 -11.35
CA LEU A 182 12.59 -6.49 -11.97
C LEU A 182 11.09 -6.82 -11.97
N ALA A 183 10.47 -6.75 -13.14
CA ALA A 183 9.10 -7.17 -13.34
C ALA A 183 8.99 -8.68 -13.45
N LEU A 184 8.08 -9.29 -12.70
CA LEU A 184 7.70 -10.69 -12.82
C LEU A 184 6.33 -10.77 -13.49
N PRO A 185 6.15 -11.56 -14.57
CA PRO A 185 4.84 -11.77 -15.14
C PRO A 185 3.92 -12.40 -14.08
N ARG A 186 2.72 -11.86 -13.94
CA ARG A 186 1.72 -12.38 -13.01
C ARG A 186 1.21 -13.74 -13.50
N ARG A 187 1.15 -14.69 -12.60
CA ARG A 187 0.51 -15.98 -12.84
C ARG A 187 -0.86 -15.99 -12.18
N GLY A 188 -1.87 -16.49 -12.87
CA GLY A 188 -3.25 -16.59 -12.36
C GLY A 188 -4.19 -15.59 -13.00
N VAL A 189 -5.32 -15.36 -12.37
CA VAL A 189 -6.45 -14.54 -12.86
C VAL A 189 -6.06 -13.06 -12.94
N GLY A 190 -6.51 -12.38 -13.99
CA GLY A 190 -6.47 -10.93 -14.09
C GLY A 190 -7.13 -10.26 -12.88
N HIS A 191 -6.95 -8.95 -12.74
CA HIS A 191 -7.37 -8.17 -11.54
C HIS A 191 -8.85 -8.40 -11.15
N ASP A 192 -9.74 -8.61 -12.13
CA ASP A 192 -11.17 -8.84 -11.97
C ASP A 192 -11.60 -10.29 -12.28
N GLY A 193 -10.61 -11.19 -12.48
CA GLY A 193 -10.86 -12.58 -12.82
C GLY A 193 -11.24 -13.43 -11.62
N GLY A 194 -12.12 -14.41 -11.84
CA GLY A 194 -12.52 -15.43 -10.87
C GLY A 194 -11.35 -16.32 -10.40
N ALA A 195 -11.63 -17.34 -9.61
CA ALA A 195 -10.64 -18.33 -9.19
C ALA A 195 -10.26 -19.25 -10.34
N ALA A 196 -8.96 -19.55 -10.50
CA ALA A 196 -8.46 -20.58 -11.40
C ALA A 196 -7.30 -21.32 -10.73
N GLU A 197 -7.33 -22.65 -10.79
CA GLU A 197 -6.23 -23.54 -10.35
C GLU A 197 -5.67 -23.25 -8.94
N GLY A 198 -6.52 -22.91 -7.94
CA GLY A 198 -6.10 -22.58 -6.58
C GLY A 198 -5.51 -21.18 -6.41
N PHE A 199 -5.69 -20.30 -7.40
CA PHE A 199 -5.36 -18.87 -7.32
C PHE A 199 -6.64 -18.04 -7.39
N ALA A 200 -6.70 -17.00 -6.56
CA ALA A 200 -7.75 -15.98 -6.62
C ALA A 200 -7.14 -14.58 -6.40
N SER A 201 -7.85 -13.55 -6.86
CA SER A 201 -7.46 -12.18 -6.54
C SER A 201 -7.63 -11.92 -5.03
N ALA A 202 -6.79 -11.04 -4.47
CA ALA A 202 -6.92 -10.63 -3.07
C ALA A 202 -8.32 -10.05 -2.76
N SER A 203 -8.97 -9.41 -3.73
CA SER A 203 -10.35 -8.90 -3.60
C SER A 203 -11.35 -10.04 -3.42
N ARG A 204 -11.25 -11.10 -4.22
CA ARG A 204 -12.10 -12.28 -4.08
C ARG A 204 -11.90 -13.00 -2.75
N ILE A 205 -10.64 -13.12 -2.32
CA ILE A 205 -10.32 -13.73 -1.02
C ILE A 205 -10.94 -12.90 0.12
N ARG A 206 -10.83 -11.57 0.08
CA ARG A 206 -11.46 -10.71 1.09
C ARG A 206 -12.98 -10.84 1.10
N GLU A 207 -13.59 -10.87 -0.06
CA GLU A 207 -15.05 -11.08 -0.20
C GLU A 207 -15.50 -12.37 0.49
N LEU A 208 -14.80 -13.48 0.24
CA LEU A 208 -15.09 -14.76 0.91
C LEU A 208 -14.97 -14.65 2.42
N LEU A 209 -13.87 -14.07 2.93
CA LEU A 209 -13.62 -13.89 4.37
C LEU A 209 -14.68 -13.01 5.03
N ILE A 210 -15.09 -11.92 4.39
CA ILE A 210 -16.08 -10.95 4.89
C ILE A 210 -17.47 -11.61 4.97
N ASN A 211 -17.82 -12.40 3.97
CA ASN A 211 -19.12 -13.11 3.91
C ASN A 211 -19.15 -14.40 4.75
N GLY A 212 -18.14 -14.65 5.59
CA GLY A 212 -18.08 -15.82 6.47
C GLY A 212 -17.69 -17.12 5.78
N GLY A 213 -17.35 -17.09 4.49
CA GLY A 213 -16.89 -18.25 3.72
C GLY A 213 -15.45 -18.66 4.05
N SER A 214 -15.03 -19.84 3.55
CA SER A 214 -13.64 -20.27 3.58
C SER A 214 -12.90 -19.72 2.35
N ALA A 215 -11.67 -19.27 2.57
CA ALA A 215 -10.73 -18.90 1.53
C ALA A 215 -9.47 -19.79 1.55
N ASP A 216 -9.51 -20.89 2.31
CA ASP A 216 -8.33 -21.73 2.61
C ASP A 216 -7.69 -22.32 1.36
N GLU A 217 -8.48 -22.62 0.31
CA GLU A 217 -7.97 -23.10 -0.97
C GLU A 217 -7.03 -22.11 -1.69
N PHE A 218 -7.16 -20.80 -1.38
CA PHE A 218 -6.35 -19.73 -1.99
C PHE A 218 -5.23 -19.25 -1.09
N LEU A 219 -5.27 -19.61 0.20
CA LEU A 219 -4.27 -19.23 1.20
C LEU A 219 -3.17 -20.29 1.31
N THR A 220 -2.00 -19.90 1.79
CA THR A 220 -1.05 -20.89 2.30
C THR A 220 -1.57 -21.46 3.62
N PRO A 221 -1.18 -22.68 4.02
CA PRO A 221 -1.63 -23.29 5.28
C PRO A 221 -1.38 -22.38 6.49
N GLU A 222 -0.21 -21.71 6.52
CA GLU A 222 0.17 -20.79 7.59
C GLU A 222 -0.74 -19.54 7.59
N SER A 223 -1.01 -18.98 6.41
CA SER A 223 -1.90 -17.82 6.29
C SER A 223 -3.34 -18.17 6.70
N ALA A 224 -3.83 -19.36 6.33
CA ALA A 224 -5.14 -19.84 6.75
C ALA A 224 -5.23 -20.01 8.28
N ALA A 225 -4.21 -20.60 8.90
CA ALA A 225 -4.13 -20.75 10.36
C ALA A 225 -4.11 -19.40 11.08
N ILE A 226 -3.36 -18.41 10.55
CA ILE A 226 -3.34 -17.05 11.09
C ILE A 226 -4.71 -16.38 10.93
N CYS A 227 -5.37 -16.49 9.77
CA CYS A 227 -6.73 -15.98 9.58
C CYS A 227 -7.71 -16.58 10.59
N ALA A 228 -7.66 -17.89 10.80
CA ALA A 228 -8.51 -18.58 11.78
C ALA A 228 -8.25 -18.09 13.22
N ARG A 229 -6.98 -17.91 13.60
CA ARG A 229 -6.58 -17.35 14.88
C ARG A 229 -7.13 -15.93 15.09
N GLU A 230 -6.97 -15.05 14.11
CA GLU A 230 -7.45 -13.67 14.23
C GLU A 230 -9.00 -13.60 14.26
N ARG A 231 -9.68 -14.48 13.52
CA ARG A 231 -11.15 -14.62 13.58
C ARG A 231 -11.62 -15.09 14.95
N ALA A 232 -11.02 -16.15 15.49
CA ALA A 232 -11.35 -16.67 16.82
C ALA A 232 -11.14 -15.63 17.93
N ALA A 233 -10.16 -14.75 17.75
CA ALA A 233 -9.88 -13.64 18.67
C ALA A 233 -10.76 -12.39 18.44
N GLY A 234 -11.72 -12.43 17.51
CA GLY A 234 -12.62 -11.33 17.19
C GLY A 234 -11.95 -10.11 16.53
N ARG A 235 -10.77 -10.29 15.90
CA ARG A 235 -9.97 -9.23 15.27
C ARG A 235 -9.98 -9.26 13.74
N ALA A 236 -10.70 -10.23 13.14
CA ALA A 236 -10.84 -10.36 11.69
C ALA A 236 -12.20 -10.97 11.33
N PRO A 237 -12.72 -10.74 10.12
CA PRO A 237 -12.21 -9.80 9.12
C PRO A 237 -12.50 -8.34 9.48
N VAL A 238 -11.54 -7.46 9.20
CA VAL A 238 -11.71 -6.02 9.39
C VAL A 238 -12.20 -5.39 8.09
N THR A 239 -13.20 -4.51 8.19
CA THR A 239 -13.78 -3.79 7.05
C THR A 239 -14.06 -2.34 7.42
N MET A 240 -14.13 -1.47 6.43
CA MET A 240 -14.57 -0.09 6.62
C MET A 240 -16.00 -0.02 7.18
N ALA A 241 -16.89 -0.94 6.78
CA ALA A 241 -18.26 -1.02 7.28
C ALA A 241 -18.33 -1.29 8.80
N ASN A 242 -17.39 -2.05 9.36
CA ASN A 242 -17.36 -2.27 10.81
C ASN A 242 -17.11 -0.97 11.59
N ALA A 243 -16.36 -0.01 11.00
CA ALA A 243 -16.08 1.30 11.59
C ALA A 243 -17.04 2.40 11.11
N GLU A 244 -18.11 2.09 10.36
CA GLU A 244 -18.95 3.07 9.68
C GLU A 244 -19.43 4.19 10.63
N ARG A 245 -19.94 3.85 11.81
CA ARG A 245 -20.42 4.85 12.78
C ARG A 245 -19.30 5.77 13.27
N ALA A 246 -18.10 5.23 13.51
CA ALA A 246 -16.94 6.02 13.94
C ALA A 246 -16.50 6.99 12.82
N ILE A 247 -16.48 6.51 11.58
CA ILE A 247 -16.15 7.31 10.40
C ILE A 247 -17.19 8.42 10.21
N LEU A 248 -18.48 8.09 10.21
CA LEU A 248 -19.57 9.08 10.06
C LEU A 248 -19.55 10.11 11.18
N ALA A 249 -19.33 9.69 12.44
CA ALA A 249 -19.24 10.61 13.57
C ALA A 249 -18.07 11.60 13.37
N ARG A 250 -16.92 11.15 12.93
CA ARG A 250 -15.76 12.02 12.64
C ARG A 250 -16.05 12.98 11.50
N LEU A 251 -16.53 12.47 10.35
CA LEU A 251 -16.77 13.29 9.16
C LEU A 251 -17.86 14.36 9.40
N ARG A 252 -18.94 14.01 10.12
CA ARG A 252 -20.03 14.95 10.42
C ARG A 252 -19.65 16.02 11.45
N ALA A 253 -18.60 15.80 12.24
CA ALA A 253 -18.06 16.79 13.17
C ALA A 253 -17.12 17.80 12.48
N MET A 254 -16.76 17.57 11.21
CA MET A 254 -15.89 18.44 10.41
C MET A 254 -16.72 19.52 9.70
N ARG A 255 -16.18 20.72 9.59
CA ARG A 255 -16.71 21.79 8.75
C ARG A 255 -16.24 21.59 7.30
N GLU A 256 -16.82 22.31 6.36
CA GLU A 256 -16.50 22.20 4.95
C GLU A 256 -15.02 22.45 4.66
N GLU A 257 -14.48 23.53 5.22
CA GLU A 257 -13.07 23.92 5.06
C GLU A 257 -12.07 22.89 5.62
N ASP A 258 -12.50 22.08 6.59
CA ASP A 258 -11.66 21.04 7.18
C ASP A 258 -11.36 19.89 6.18
N PHE A 259 -12.14 19.79 5.09
CA PHE A 259 -11.90 18.81 4.04
C PHE A 259 -10.93 19.29 2.96
N ALA A 260 -10.66 20.58 2.84
CA ALA A 260 -9.81 21.15 1.81
C ALA A 260 -8.39 20.53 1.76
N PRO A 261 -7.70 20.25 2.89
CA PRO A 261 -6.37 19.64 2.88
C PRO A 261 -6.33 18.25 2.23
N PHE A 262 -7.46 17.53 2.21
CA PHE A 262 -7.56 16.16 1.68
C PHE A 262 -7.93 16.09 0.19
N ASP A 263 -8.26 17.22 -0.44
CA ASP A 263 -8.66 17.27 -1.86
C ASP A 263 -7.50 16.91 -2.80
N GLY A 264 -6.27 17.21 -2.42
CA GLY A 264 -5.07 16.80 -3.14
C GLY A 264 -4.87 17.42 -4.52
N GLY A 265 -5.63 18.48 -4.87
CA GLY A 265 -5.52 19.08 -6.19
C GLY A 265 -6.24 20.42 -6.39
N GLY A 266 -6.88 20.96 -5.36
CA GLY A 266 -7.57 22.28 -5.45
C GLY A 266 -8.72 22.32 -6.46
N GLU A 267 -9.30 21.16 -6.80
CA GLU A 267 -10.33 21.03 -7.84
C GLU A 267 -11.76 21.20 -7.32
N GLY A 268 -11.91 21.55 -6.04
CA GLY A 268 -13.22 21.71 -5.39
C GLY A 268 -13.94 20.38 -5.11
N LEU A 269 -13.21 19.26 -5.11
CA LEU A 269 -13.76 17.96 -4.74
C LEU A 269 -14.26 17.96 -3.30
N TYR A 270 -13.59 18.67 -2.41
CA TYR A 270 -13.94 18.74 -0.99
C TYR A 270 -15.33 19.33 -0.75
N HIS A 271 -15.80 20.33 -1.52
CA HIS A 271 -17.17 20.85 -1.46
C HIS A 271 -18.20 19.76 -1.73
N ARG A 272 -17.99 19.04 -2.86
CA ARG A 272 -18.87 17.94 -3.25
C ARG A 272 -18.86 16.80 -2.23
N PHE A 273 -17.70 16.53 -1.64
CA PHE A 273 -17.56 15.50 -0.63
C PHE A 273 -18.26 15.89 0.67
N TYR A 274 -18.11 17.14 1.12
CA TYR A 274 -18.82 17.68 2.26
C TYR A 274 -20.33 17.62 2.08
N ASP A 275 -20.84 18.06 0.93
CA ASP A 275 -22.27 17.96 0.59
C ASP A 275 -22.80 16.53 0.70
N ALA A 276 -22.01 15.55 0.23
CA ALA A 276 -22.37 14.15 0.34
C ALA A 276 -22.40 13.68 1.81
N VAL A 277 -21.44 14.10 2.64
CA VAL A 277 -21.42 13.79 4.08
C VAL A 277 -22.65 14.34 4.80
N GLN A 278 -23.17 15.51 4.39
CA GLN A 278 -24.34 16.13 5.01
C GLN A 278 -25.67 15.47 4.59
N ARG A 279 -25.72 14.79 3.45
CA ARG A 279 -26.95 14.22 2.89
C ARG A 279 -27.08 12.72 3.10
N GLU A 280 -25.97 12.00 3.07
CA GLU A 280 -25.96 10.54 3.05
C GLU A 280 -25.84 9.94 4.45
N THR A 281 -26.39 8.75 4.60
CA THR A 281 -26.42 8.04 5.90
C THR A 281 -25.42 6.90 6.00
N THR A 282 -24.77 6.54 4.89
CA THR A 282 -23.78 5.46 4.81
C THR A 282 -22.53 5.90 4.08
N ILE A 283 -21.42 5.22 4.33
CA ILE A 283 -20.14 5.45 3.61
C ILE A 283 -20.34 5.23 2.12
N ASP A 284 -21.00 4.16 1.73
CA ASP A 284 -21.24 3.85 0.31
C ASP A 284 -22.11 4.91 -0.36
N GLY A 285 -23.12 5.44 0.35
CA GLY A 285 -23.93 6.57 -0.10
C GLY A 285 -23.08 7.84 -0.31
N ILE A 286 -22.22 8.20 0.65
CA ILE A 286 -21.28 9.33 0.53
C ILE A 286 -20.39 9.18 -0.69
N LEU A 287 -19.77 8.01 -0.86
CA LEU A 287 -18.88 7.73 -2.00
C LEU A 287 -19.63 7.78 -3.33
N ALA A 288 -20.83 7.23 -3.39
CA ALA A 288 -21.68 7.25 -4.60
C ALA A 288 -22.12 8.67 -4.96
N ALA A 289 -22.56 9.48 -3.99
CA ALA A 289 -22.97 10.88 -4.20
C ALA A 289 -21.81 11.79 -4.62
N ALA A 290 -20.61 11.57 -4.04
CA ALA A 290 -19.41 12.30 -4.42
C ALA A 290 -18.84 11.88 -5.78
N LYS A 291 -19.16 10.67 -6.30
CA LYS A 291 -18.65 10.12 -7.56
C LYS A 291 -19.05 10.95 -8.77
N SER A 292 -18.12 11.18 -9.65
CA SER A 292 -18.33 11.80 -10.96
C SER A 292 -17.42 11.15 -12.02
N LYS A 293 -17.57 11.49 -13.28
CA LYS A 293 -16.65 11.07 -14.36
C LYS A 293 -15.21 11.53 -14.11
N ARG A 294 -15.03 12.65 -13.39
CA ARG A 294 -13.74 13.28 -13.09
C ARG A 294 -12.95 12.57 -11.98
N TYR A 295 -13.64 11.96 -10.99
CA TYR A 295 -13.00 11.41 -9.80
C TYR A 295 -13.12 9.90 -9.76
N ALA A 296 -11.98 9.21 -9.73
CA ALA A 296 -11.92 7.76 -9.56
C ALA A 296 -12.39 7.36 -8.14
N TYR A 297 -13.06 6.21 -8.02
CA TYR A 297 -13.59 5.72 -6.73
C TYR A 297 -12.49 5.58 -5.66
N ALA A 298 -11.30 5.08 -6.07
CA ALA A 298 -10.16 4.96 -5.15
C ALA A 298 -9.67 6.32 -4.61
N ARG A 299 -9.79 7.42 -5.40
CA ARG A 299 -9.46 8.78 -4.93
C ARG A 299 -10.43 9.21 -3.82
N LEU A 300 -11.73 8.97 -4.00
CA LEU A 300 -12.75 9.29 -3.00
C LEU A 300 -12.56 8.50 -1.70
N ARG A 301 -12.26 7.20 -1.82
CA ARG A 301 -11.96 6.35 -0.66
C ARG A 301 -10.73 6.82 0.11
N ARG A 302 -9.66 7.22 -0.60
CA ARG A 302 -8.47 7.80 0.05
C ARG A 302 -8.75 9.12 0.73
N LEU A 303 -9.56 10.01 0.10
CA LEU A 303 -9.98 11.26 0.72
C LEU A 303 -10.77 10.99 2.01
N LEU A 304 -11.76 10.11 1.95
CA LEU A 304 -12.55 9.68 3.12
C LEU A 304 -11.64 9.17 4.24
N LEU A 305 -10.74 8.27 3.89
CA LEU A 305 -9.85 7.63 4.86
C LEU A 305 -8.86 8.64 5.45
N ALA A 306 -8.28 9.51 4.63
CA ALA A 306 -7.39 10.56 5.09
C ALA A 306 -8.09 11.55 6.03
N ALA A 307 -9.33 11.97 5.70
CA ALA A 307 -10.15 12.84 6.56
C ALA A 307 -10.52 12.14 7.89
N TYR A 308 -10.89 10.85 7.84
CA TYR A 308 -11.17 10.07 9.05
C TYR A 308 -9.95 9.98 9.97
N LEU A 309 -8.77 9.67 9.41
CA LEU A 309 -7.53 9.49 10.15
C LEU A 309 -6.84 10.82 10.53
N GLY A 310 -7.21 11.91 9.87
CA GLY A 310 -6.54 13.21 10.01
C GLY A 310 -5.14 13.21 9.40
N VAL A 311 -4.94 12.49 8.29
CA VAL A 311 -3.65 12.40 7.56
C VAL A 311 -3.68 13.37 6.39
N THR A 312 -2.87 14.41 6.44
CA THR A 312 -2.79 15.44 5.40
C THR A 312 -1.57 15.22 4.49
N PRO A 313 -1.50 15.89 3.32
CA PRO A 313 -0.31 15.87 2.48
C PRO A 313 0.97 16.36 3.19
N GLU A 314 0.83 17.21 4.20
CA GLU A 314 1.95 17.74 5.01
C GLU A 314 2.58 16.68 5.91
N ASP A 315 1.83 15.61 6.22
CA ASP A 315 2.34 14.47 7.00
C ASP A 315 3.23 13.54 6.18
N ILE A 316 3.27 13.70 4.85
CA ILE A 316 4.12 12.90 3.97
C ILE A 316 5.56 13.37 4.12
N PRO A 317 6.46 12.58 4.72
CA PRO A 317 7.83 13.03 4.95
C PRO A 317 8.62 13.06 3.63
N GLN A 318 9.56 13.99 3.52
CA GLN A 318 10.43 14.11 2.33
C GLN A 318 11.40 12.93 2.19
N ARG A 319 11.72 12.27 3.29
CA ARG A 319 12.60 11.09 3.36
C ARG A 319 12.08 10.14 4.43
N VAL A 320 12.48 8.87 4.33
CA VAL A 320 12.10 7.83 5.30
C VAL A 320 12.65 8.19 6.69
N PRO A 321 11.79 8.41 7.68
CA PRO A 321 12.23 8.88 9.00
C PRO A 321 12.71 7.74 9.91
N TYR A 322 12.25 6.52 9.67
CA TYR A 322 12.64 5.30 10.38
C TYR A 322 12.26 4.04 9.59
N LEU A 323 12.87 2.92 9.94
CA LEU A 323 12.59 1.59 9.41
C LEU A 323 12.02 0.72 10.54
N ARG A 324 10.70 0.60 10.65
CA ARG A 324 10.03 -0.21 11.68
C ARG A 324 9.98 -1.68 11.24
N VAL A 325 10.58 -2.55 12.02
CA VAL A 325 10.53 -4.00 11.83
C VAL A 325 9.19 -4.54 12.32
N LEU A 326 8.47 -5.29 11.48
CA LEU A 326 7.20 -5.94 11.81
C LEU A 326 7.37 -7.44 12.04
N ALA A 327 8.19 -8.10 11.23
CA ALA A 327 8.50 -9.53 11.37
C ALA A 327 9.83 -9.88 10.70
N CYS A 328 10.51 -10.90 11.19
CA CYS A 328 11.68 -11.47 10.51
C CYS A 328 11.92 -12.93 10.91
N ASN A 329 12.66 -13.65 10.04
CA ASN A 329 13.22 -14.97 10.31
C ASN A 329 14.75 -14.89 10.50
N ALA A 330 15.43 -16.04 10.54
CA ALA A 330 16.89 -16.12 10.69
C ALA A 330 17.63 -15.35 9.58
N ARG A 331 17.23 -15.50 8.30
CA ARG A 331 17.82 -14.77 7.17
C ARG A 331 17.55 -13.27 7.25
N GLY A 332 16.35 -12.86 7.68
CA GLY A 332 16.02 -11.45 7.94
C GLY A 332 16.89 -10.83 9.03
N ARG A 333 17.29 -11.60 10.05
CA ARG A 333 18.25 -11.13 11.07
C ARG A 333 19.64 -10.85 10.47
N GLU A 334 20.08 -11.61 9.47
CA GLU A 334 21.34 -11.31 8.77
C GLU A 334 21.23 -9.99 7.95
N VAL A 335 20.05 -9.75 7.31
CA VAL A 335 19.79 -8.45 6.67
C VAL A 335 19.83 -7.33 7.70
N LEU A 336 19.19 -7.50 8.86
CA LEU A 336 19.21 -6.50 9.94
C LEU A 336 20.62 -6.24 10.46
N LYS A 337 21.52 -7.23 10.48
CA LYS A 337 22.93 -7.00 10.82
C LYS A 337 23.62 -6.11 9.78
N THR A 338 23.37 -6.33 8.50
CA THR A 338 23.89 -5.46 7.43
C THR A 338 23.35 -4.04 7.58
N MET A 339 22.05 -3.89 7.83
CA MET A 339 21.39 -2.59 8.02
C MET A 339 21.98 -1.76 9.17
N LYS A 340 22.63 -2.38 10.17
CA LYS A 340 23.29 -1.61 11.25
C LYS A 340 24.36 -0.65 10.73
N THR A 341 24.97 -0.94 9.60
CA THR A 341 26.04 -0.15 8.98
C THR A 341 25.61 0.55 7.70
N THR A 342 24.57 0.08 7.04
CA THR A 342 24.16 0.56 5.72
C THR A 342 22.86 1.39 5.73
N ALA A 343 22.03 1.23 6.77
CA ALA A 343 20.74 1.92 6.80
C ALA A 343 20.90 3.43 6.91
N ALA A 344 20.20 4.17 6.04
CA ALA A 344 20.17 5.62 6.00
C ALA A 344 19.16 6.22 7.00
N ALA A 345 18.37 5.39 7.68
CA ALA A 345 17.38 5.79 8.67
C ALA A 345 17.44 4.86 9.90
N PRO A 346 17.07 5.34 11.10
CA PRO A 346 17.03 4.53 12.31
C PRO A 346 16.17 3.26 12.15
N VAL A 347 16.69 2.11 12.59
CA VAL A 347 15.97 0.83 12.55
C VAL A 347 15.29 0.60 13.90
N LEU A 348 13.95 0.53 13.89
CA LEU A 348 13.14 0.30 15.07
C LEU A 348 12.81 -1.19 15.20
N THR A 349 13.38 -1.85 16.19
CA THR A 349 13.05 -3.22 16.58
C THR A 349 12.19 -3.29 17.84
N ARG A 350 12.02 -2.16 18.55
CA ARG A 350 11.16 -2.01 19.72
C ARG A 350 10.49 -0.64 19.69
N SER A 351 9.24 -0.56 20.09
CA SER A 351 8.51 0.71 20.14
C SER A 351 9.16 1.74 21.10
N ALA A 352 9.86 1.29 22.13
CA ALA A 352 10.59 2.17 23.05
C ALA A 352 11.70 2.98 22.35
N ASP A 353 12.25 2.49 21.24
CA ASP A 353 13.31 3.16 20.48
C ASP A 353 12.80 4.45 19.79
N VAL A 354 11.49 4.60 19.62
CA VAL A 354 10.84 5.82 19.09
C VAL A 354 11.26 7.07 19.87
N ARG A 355 11.46 6.95 21.18
CA ARG A 355 11.88 8.09 22.04
C ARG A 355 13.25 8.68 21.67
N ARG A 356 14.04 7.95 20.88
CA ARG A 356 15.38 8.37 20.42
C ARG A 356 15.37 9.00 19.04
N LEU A 357 14.22 9.01 18.37
CA LEU A 357 14.05 9.63 17.07
C LEU A 357 13.95 11.15 17.19
N ASP A 358 14.15 11.85 16.07
CA ASP A 358 13.83 13.27 15.99
C ASP A 358 12.32 13.53 16.14
N ALA A 359 11.95 14.80 16.33
CA ALA A 359 10.57 15.20 16.59
C ALA A 359 9.62 14.84 15.44
N ASP A 360 10.08 14.92 14.19
CA ASP A 360 9.27 14.64 13.00
C ASP A 360 8.98 13.15 12.89
N ALA A 361 9.98 12.31 13.12
CA ALA A 361 9.83 10.86 13.15
C ALA A 361 8.93 10.39 14.32
N GLN A 362 9.07 11.01 15.51
CA GLN A 362 8.18 10.75 16.64
C GLN A 362 6.73 11.13 16.32
N ARG A 363 6.51 12.29 15.70
CA ARG A 363 5.18 12.76 15.27
C ARG A 363 4.55 11.79 14.28
N LEU A 364 5.32 11.31 13.29
CA LEU A 364 4.83 10.34 12.31
C LEU A 364 4.48 8.99 12.97
N PHE A 365 5.31 8.52 13.90
CA PHE A 365 4.99 7.29 14.63
C PHE A 365 3.71 7.46 15.48
N ALA A 366 3.55 8.60 16.16
CA ALA A 366 2.36 8.91 16.93
C ALA A 366 1.10 9.00 16.05
N LEU A 367 1.21 9.54 14.83
CA LEU A 367 0.14 9.55 13.83
C LEU A 367 -0.26 8.12 13.46
N THR A 368 0.72 7.27 13.14
CA THR A 368 0.48 5.85 12.82
C THR A 368 -0.16 5.11 14.01
N ALA A 369 0.31 5.35 15.22
CA ALA A 369 -0.25 4.75 16.43
C ALA A 369 -1.72 5.13 16.65
N ARG A 370 -2.07 6.42 16.49
CA ARG A 370 -3.48 6.87 16.57
C ARG A 370 -4.35 6.21 15.51
N ALA A 371 -3.83 6.09 14.29
CA ALA A 371 -4.55 5.43 13.21
C ALA A 371 -4.76 3.92 13.49
N GLU A 372 -3.78 3.24 14.09
CA GLU A 372 -3.96 1.86 14.55
C GLU A 372 -5.04 1.73 15.62
N GLU A 373 -5.17 2.69 16.53
CA GLU A 373 -6.26 2.72 17.51
C GLU A 373 -7.63 2.84 16.84
N GLN A 374 -7.73 3.74 15.84
CA GLN A 374 -8.95 3.87 15.02
C GLN A 374 -9.25 2.60 14.21
N TYR A 375 -8.22 1.92 13.72
CA TYR A 375 -8.36 0.63 13.05
C TYR A 375 -8.94 -0.45 13.97
N THR A 376 -8.56 -0.49 15.25
CA THR A 376 -9.09 -1.49 16.19
C THR A 376 -10.61 -1.36 16.42
N LEU A 377 -11.18 -0.15 16.23
CA LEU A 377 -12.63 0.06 16.31
C LEU A 377 -13.41 -0.67 15.20
N ALA A 378 -12.73 -1.10 14.14
CA ALA A 378 -13.31 -1.92 13.09
C ALA A 378 -13.18 -3.44 13.36
N TYR A 379 -12.71 -3.87 14.51
CA TYR A 379 -12.73 -5.28 14.87
C TYR A 379 -14.16 -5.79 15.03
N PRO A 380 -14.47 -7.03 14.58
CA PRO A 380 -15.78 -7.62 14.81
C PRO A 380 -16.16 -7.67 16.29
N SER A 381 -15.19 -7.85 17.18
CA SER A 381 -15.39 -7.79 18.64
C SER A 381 -14.77 -6.55 19.24
N LEU A 382 -15.58 -5.63 19.75
CA LEU A 382 -15.08 -4.44 20.47
C LEU A 382 -14.30 -4.80 21.74
N ALA A 383 -14.54 -5.96 22.35
CA ALA A 383 -13.76 -6.43 23.49
C ALA A 383 -12.28 -6.69 23.13
N ALA A 384 -11.99 -6.91 21.83
CA ALA A 384 -10.64 -7.04 21.31
C ALA A 384 -9.97 -5.71 20.93
N ALA A 385 -10.74 -4.61 20.86
CA ALA A 385 -10.29 -3.29 20.41
C ALA A 385 -9.52 -2.52 21.48
N LYS A 386 -8.46 -3.14 22.01
CA LYS A 386 -7.61 -2.49 23.01
C LYS A 386 -6.69 -1.45 22.37
N PRO A 387 -6.61 -0.22 22.93
CA PRO A 387 -5.68 0.79 22.46
C PRO A 387 -4.22 0.45 22.78
N GLY A 388 -3.30 1.17 22.15
CA GLY A 388 -1.87 1.09 22.45
C GLY A 388 -1.11 -0.04 21.75
N SER A 389 -1.72 -0.75 20.78
CA SER A 389 -1.09 -1.87 20.08
C SER A 389 0.21 -1.48 19.37
N ALA A 390 0.29 -0.28 18.77
CA ALA A 390 1.50 0.20 18.12
C ALA A 390 2.70 0.33 19.06
N TRP A 391 2.44 0.59 20.34
CA TRP A 391 3.45 0.80 21.38
C TRP A 391 3.86 -0.49 22.10
N THR A 392 2.99 -1.50 22.08
CA THR A 392 3.15 -2.71 22.92
C THR A 392 3.36 -3.99 22.12
N THR A 393 3.17 -3.97 20.80
CA THR A 393 3.37 -5.15 19.96
C THR A 393 4.80 -5.21 19.46
N ASP A 394 5.52 -6.25 19.88
CA ASP A 394 6.86 -6.54 19.38
C ASP A 394 6.84 -7.15 17.98
N PRO A 395 7.93 -7.02 17.21
CA PRO A 395 8.09 -7.73 15.94
C PRO A 395 7.95 -9.25 16.11
N VAL A 396 7.34 -9.90 15.13
CA VAL A 396 7.25 -11.37 15.11
C VAL A 396 8.60 -11.93 14.66
N ILE A 397 9.22 -12.73 15.53
CA ILE A 397 10.51 -13.39 15.24
C ILE A 397 10.26 -14.89 15.07
N LEU A 398 10.67 -15.44 13.90
CA LEU A 398 10.52 -16.86 13.54
C LEU A 398 11.85 -17.56 13.42
#